data_7642bf7b037dea9d029ead836352662d
#
_entry.id   7642bf7b037dea9d029ead836352662d
#
_cell.length_a   1.000
_cell.length_b   1.000
_cell.length_c   1.000
_cell.angle_alpha   90.00
_cell.angle_beta   90.00
_cell.angle_gamma   90.00
#
_symmetry.space_group_name_H-M   'P 1'
#
loop_
_entity.id
_entity.type
_entity.pdbx_description
1 polymer ?
#
loop_
_entity_poly.entity_id
_entity_poly.type
_entity_poly.pdbx_seq_one_letter_code
_entity_poly.pdbx_strand_id
1 'polypeptide(L)'
;MGWTSYHASFYKNGKIDRKAECDSIMNCDMVGNKGRYEVLKSAMVGSTYYAAVKKTIFKTGAKPEKESVFGVVMLTSVNNKDYFNFSYKDMDESAGPGYYDCPKGILDVLTPTEYEWAKEWRERCYENIKRKKSPDALSNLPIGSEIKFTSWDGSEKRLVKHPAAYQFSRPFWMNLNEYTYVPVNRIPKNYEVIRRGA
;
A
#
# COMPACT_ATOMS: atom_id res chain seq x y z
N MET A 1 8.22 -10.80 1.64
CA MET A 1 7.28 -10.98 0.51
C MET A 1 8.05 -11.59 -0.67
N GLY A 2 7.60 -12.74 -1.18
CA GLY A 2 8.13 -13.32 -2.43
C GLY A 2 7.46 -12.68 -3.64
N TRP A 3 8.16 -12.64 -4.78
CA TRP A 3 7.58 -12.26 -6.06
C TRP A 3 7.14 -13.50 -6.83
N THR A 4 5.96 -13.44 -7.42
CA THR A 4 5.43 -14.45 -8.33
C THR A 4 5.35 -13.83 -9.74
N SER A 5 5.69 -14.61 -10.76
CA SER A 5 5.69 -14.21 -12.16
C SER A 5 4.92 -15.24 -12.99
N TYR A 6 4.05 -14.77 -13.89
CA TYR A 6 3.34 -15.63 -14.83
C TYR A 6 2.97 -14.87 -16.11
N HIS A 7 2.56 -15.61 -17.16
CA HIS A 7 2.01 -15.01 -18.38
C HIS A 7 0.69 -14.33 -18.07
N ALA A 8 0.60 -13.03 -18.40
CA ALA A 8 -0.61 -12.26 -18.20
C ALA A 8 -1.79 -12.83 -19.02
N SER A 9 -2.97 -12.78 -18.43
CA SER A 9 -4.21 -13.25 -19.04
C SER A 9 -5.13 -12.11 -19.47
N PHE A 10 -4.95 -10.93 -18.91
CA PHE A 10 -5.82 -9.78 -19.12
C PHE A 10 -5.08 -8.63 -19.83
N TYR A 11 -5.63 -8.18 -20.94
CA TYR A 11 -5.07 -7.09 -21.75
C TYR A 11 -6.13 -6.02 -22.04
N LYS A 12 -5.69 -4.77 -22.00
CA LYS A 12 -6.49 -3.60 -22.36
C LYS A 12 -5.66 -2.68 -23.26
N ASN A 13 -6.17 -2.38 -24.46
CA ASN A 13 -5.46 -1.55 -25.44
C ASN A 13 -4.02 -2.03 -25.73
N GLY A 14 -3.83 -3.35 -25.86
CA GLY A 14 -2.53 -3.96 -26.14
C GLY A 14 -1.51 -3.93 -24.99
N LYS A 15 -1.94 -3.57 -23.77
CA LYS A 15 -1.12 -3.58 -22.56
C LYS A 15 -1.76 -4.49 -21.52
N ILE A 16 -0.95 -5.07 -20.65
CA ILE A 16 -1.43 -5.85 -19.51
C ILE A 16 -2.34 -4.99 -18.63
N ASP A 17 -3.56 -5.45 -18.40
CA ASP A 17 -4.50 -4.84 -17.44
C ASP A 17 -4.15 -5.32 -16.02
N ARG A 18 -3.24 -4.59 -15.38
CA ARG A 18 -2.76 -4.92 -14.03
C ARG A 18 -3.88 -5.06 -13.00
N LYS A 19 -4.94 -4.24 -13.14
CA LYS A 19 -6.06 -4.31 -12.20
C LYS A 19 -6.84 -5.61 -12.37
N ALA A 20 -7.14 -5.99 -13.61
CA ALA A 20 -7.85 -7.23 -13.90
C ALA A 20 -7.04 -8.45 -13.47
N GLU A 21 -5.72 -8.46 -13.70
CA GLU A 21 -4.83 -9.51 -13.18
C GLU A 21 -4.92 -9.63 -11.65
N CYS A 22 -4.80 -8.53 -10.92
CA CYS A 22 -4.89 -8.53 -9.47
C CYS A 22 -6.28 -8.96 -8.97
N ASP A 23 -7.37 -8.47 -9.58
CA ASP A 23 -8.74 -8.87 -9.22
C ASP A 23 -8.92 -10.38 -9.43
N SER A 24 -8.40 -10.95 -10.51
CA SER A 24 -8.45 -12.38 -10.80
C SER A 24 -7.70 -13.21 -9.76
N ILE A 25 -6.50 -12.75 -9.34
CA ILE A 25 -5.70 -13.42 -8.29
C ILE A 25 -6.46 -13.45 -6.95
N MET A 26 -7.16 -12.34 -6.63
CA MET A 26 -7.84 -12.21 -5.34
C MET A 26 -9.26 -12.82 -5.32
N ASN A 27 -9.86 -13.09 -6.47
CA ASN A 27 -11.13 -13.80 -6.58
C ASN A 27 -10.86 -15.30 -6.70
N CYS A 28 -10.89 -16.01 -5.60
CA CYS A 28 -10.66 -17.46 -5.64
C CYS A 28 -11.51 -18.21 -4.60
N ASP A 29 -11.79 -19.47 -4.91
CA ASP A 29 -12.38 -20.40 -3.96
C ASP A 29 -11.25 -21.14 -3.21
N MET A 30 -11.42 -21.29 -1.91
CA MET A 30 -10.48 -22.04 -1.07
C MET A 30 -10.64 -23.54 -1.35
N VAL A 31 -9.52 -24.27 -1.26
CA VAL A 31 -9.48 -25.72 -1.50
C VAL A 31 -10.54 -26.43 -0.64
N GLY A 32 -11.31 -27.32 -1.28
CA GLY A 32 -12.33 -28.13 -0.64
C GLY A 32 -13.64 -27.39 -0.34
N ASN A 33 -13.94 -26.29 -1.05
CA ASN A 33 -15.17 -25.49 -0.86
C ASN A 33 -15.39 -24.98 0.58
N LYS A 34 -14.31 -24.87 1.36
CA LYS A 34 -14.38 -24.39 2.75
C LYS A 34 -14.39 -22.86 2.87
N GLY A 35 -14.22 -22.16 1.77
CA GLY A 35 -14.25 -20.71 1.76
C GLY A 35 -14.16 -20.09 0.36
N ARG A 36 -14.39 -18.80 0.32
CA ARG A 36 -14.34 -17.97 -0.88
C ARG A 36 -13.65 -16.65 -0.56
N TYR A 37 -12.87 -16.16 -1.49
CA TYR A 37 -12.38 -14.80 -1.55
C TYR A 37 -13.06 -14.06 -2.69
N GLU A 38 -13.55 -12.86 -2.41
CA GLU A 38 -14.27 -12.01 -3.37
C GLU A 38 -13.80 -10.56 -3.23
N VAL A 39 -13.37 -9.97 -4.34
CA VAL A 39 -12.99 -8.55 -4.38
C VAL A 39 -14.25 -7.69 -4.37
N LEU A 40 -14.47 -6.95 -3.29
CA LEU A 40 -15.59 -6.01 -3.18
C LEU A 40 -15.28 -4.65 -3.80
N LYS A 41 -14.05 -4.18 -3.59
CA LYS A 41 -13.54 -2.93 -4.18
C LYS A 41 -12.06 -3.04 -4.40
N SER A 42 -11.59 -2.48 -5.50
CA SER A 42 -10.16 -2.41 -5.79
C SER A 42 -9.78 -1.17 -6.58
N ALA A 43 -8.51 -0.79 -6.48
CA ALA A 43 -7.94 0.32 -7.23
C ALA A 43 -6.43 0.14 -7.43
N MET A 44 -5.94 0.67 -8.56
CA MET A 44 -4.49 0.88 -8.77
C MET A 44 -4.10 2.29 -8.36
N VAL A 45 -3.04 2.42 -7.58
CA VAL A 45 -2.37 3.69 -7.28
C VAL A 45 -0.90 3.56 -7.71
N GLY A 46 -0.59 4.08 -8.87
CA GLY A 46 0.68 3.80 -9.53
C GLY A 46 0.82 2.33 -9.88
N SER A 47 1.86 1.68 -9.36
CA SER A 47 2.11 0.24 -9.51
C SER A 47 1.59 -0.61 -8.34
N THR A 48 0.93 0.01 -7.37
CA THR A 48 0.39 -0.67 -6.19
C THR A 48 -1.12 -0.85 -6.34
N TYR A 49 -1.56 -2.08 -6.19
CA TYR A 49 -2.97 -2.43 -6.13
C TYR A 49 -3.41 -2.49 -4.67
N TYR A 50 -4.59 -1.94 -4.41
CA TYR A 50 -5.29 -2.00 -3.13
C TYR A 50 -6.65 -2.64 -3.33
N ALA A 51 -7.04 -3.52 -2.42
CA ALA A 51 -8.38 -4.12 -2.45
C ALA A 51 -8.96 -4.31 -1.06
N ALA A 52 -10.28 -4.28 -1.00
CA ALA A 52 -11.08 -4.85 0.06
C ALA A 52 -11.59 -6.21 -0.42
N VAL A 53 -11.14 -7.26 0.23
CA VAL A 53 -11.44 -8.64 -0.14
C VAL A 53 -12.31 -9.26 0.95
N LYS A 54 -13.48 -9.75 0.55
CA LYS A 54 -14.38 -10.51 1.43
C LYS A 54 -13.88 -11.94 1.50
N LYS A 55 -13.70 -12.43 2.73
CA LYS A 55 -13.42 -13.83 3.05
C LYS A 55 -14.66 -14.44 3.66
N THR A 56 -15.23 -15.44 3.01
CA THR A 56 -16.35 -16.22 3.51
C THR A 56 -15.87 -17.63 3.85
N ILE A 57 -16.06 -18.06 5.07
CA ILE A 57 -15.74 -19.42 5.53
C ILE A 57 -17.04 -20.17 5.69
N PHE A 58 -17.11 -21.39 5.13
CA PHE A 58 -18.27 -22.27 5.21
C PHE A 58 -17.98 -23.41 6.19
N LYS A 59 -18.95 -23.70 7.07
CA LYS A 59 -19.01 -25.01 7.77
C LYS A 59 -19.45 -26.09 6.79
N THR A 60 -19.24 -27.33 7.17
CA THR A 60 -19.76 -28.51 6.47
C THR A 60 -21.28 -28.37 6.31
N GLY A 61 -21.70 -27.83 5.16
CA GLY A 61 -23.08 -27.42 4.85
C GLY A 61 -23.14 -26.01 4.31
N ALA A 62 -24.12 -25.68 3.51
CA ALA A 62 -24.17 -24.51 2.64
C ALA A 62 -24.30 -23.11 3.33
N LYS A 63 -24.22 -23.01 4.67
CA LYS A 63 -24.34 -21.71 5.36
C LYS A 63 -22.97 -21.13 5.69
N PRO A 64 -22.75 -19.82 5.41
CA PRO A 64 -21.51 -19.15 5.82
C PRO A 64 -21.40 -19.13 7.36
N GLU A 65 -20.24 -19.53 7.87
CA GLU A 65 -19.95 -19.50 9.31
C GLU A 65 -19.38 -18.15 9.73
N LYS A 66 -18.51 -17.60 8.93
CA LYS A 66 -17.83 -16.33 9.20
C LYS A 66 -17.59 -15.57 7.93
N GLU A 67 -17.86 -14.29 7.97
CA GLU A 67 -17.51 -13.34 6.92
C GLU A 67 -16.67 -12.22 7.50
N SER A 68 -15.62 -11.83 6.78
CA SER A 68 -14.80 -10.68 7.09
C SER A 68 -14.33 -10.01 5.81
N VAL A 69 -14.06 -8.71 5.87
CA VAL A 69 -13.50 -7.94 4.76
C VAL A 69 -12.17 -7.37 5.21
N PHE A 70 -11.11 -7.83 4.61
CA PHE A 70 -9.74 -7.40 4.94
C PHE A 70 -9.11 -6.60 3.81
N GLY A 71 -8.06 -5.85 4.15
CA GLY A 71 -7.29 -5.06 3.20
C GLY A 71 -6.18 -5.88 2.54
N VAL A 72 -6.02 -5.74 1.23
CA VAL A 72 -4.89 -6.31 0.49
C VAL A 72 -4.07 -5.18 -0.11
N VAL A 73 -2.76 -5.30 0.00
CA VAL A 73 -1.78 -4.49 -0.73
C VAL A 73 -0.97 -5.41 -1.62
N MET A 74 -0.99 -5.16 -2.93
CA MET A 74 -0.22 -5.92 -3.91
C MET A 74 0.67 -4.99 -4.72
N LEU A 75 1.95 -5.28 -4.72
CA LEU A 75 2.92 -4.64 -5.60
C LEU A 75 2.91 -5.33 -6.95
N THR A 76 2.94 -4.56 -8.02
CA THR A 76 2.92 -5.12 -9.38
C THR A 76 4.03 -4.55 -10.23
N SER A 77 4.59 -5.39 -11.09
CA SER A 77 5.46 -4.96 -12.19
C SER A 77 5.14 -5.74 -13.45
N VAL A 78 5.52 -5.18 -14.59
CA VAL A 78 5.37 -5.82 -15.89
C VAL A 78 6.76 -5.93 -16.50
N ASN A 79 7.23 -7.15 -16.71
CA ASN A 79 8.46 -7.43 -17.43
C ASN A 79 8.07 -7.93 -18.81
N ASN A 80 8.44 -7.17 -19.86
CA ASN A 80 8.03 -7.43 -21.24
C ASN A 80 6.52 -7.24 -21.47
N LYS A 81 6.05 -7.62 -22.66
CA LYS A 81 4.63 -7.48 -23.03
C LYS A 81 3.72 -8.53 -22.40
N ASP A 82 4.30 -9.63 -21.91
CA ASP A 82 3.55 -10.87 -21.64
C ASP A 82 3.65 -11.33 -20.17
N TYR A 83 4.59 -10.80 -19.39
CA TYR A 83 4.77 -11.26 -18.01
C TYR A 83 4.29 -10.23 -16.98
N PHE A 84 3.39 -10.70 -16.13
CA PHE A 84 2.91 -9.98 -14.95
C PHE A 84 3.58 -10.52 -13.70
N ASN A 85 4.14 -9.63 -12.89
CA ASN A 85 4.76 -9.97 -11.62
C ASN A 85 4.02 -9.28 -10.49
N PHE A 86 3.85 -10.00 -9.39
CA PHE A 86 3.21 -9.47 -8.20
C PHE A 86 3.82 -10.02 -6.92
N SER A 87 3.59 -9.25 -5.85
CA SER A 87 3.83 -9.65 -4.47
C SER A 87 2.76 -9.01 -3.61
N TYR A 88 2.05 -9.78 -2.78
CA TYR A 88 0.95 -9.25 -1.99
C TYR A 88 1.06 -9.53 -0.51
N LYS A 89 0.31 -8.77 0.28
CA LYS A 89 0.05 -9.00 1.69
C LYS A 89 -1.41 -8.81 2.03
N ASP A 90 -1.93 -9.74 2.80
CA ASP A 90 -3.12 -9.59 3.60
C ASP A 90 -2.77 -8.71 4.81
N MET A 91 -3.44 -7.58 4.93
CA MET A 91 -3.14 -6.59 5.96
C MET A 91 -3.65 -6.99 7.34
N ASP A 92 -4.53 -7.99 7.43
CA ASP A 92 -5.01 -8.53 8.70
C ASP A 92 -4.13 -9.72 9.20
N GLU A 93 -3.32 -10.35 8.34
CA GLU A 93 -2.50 -11.50 8.73
C GLU A 93 -1.05 -11.14 9.07
N SER A 94 -0.54 -10.03 8.60
CA SER A 94 0.86 -9.65 8.84
C SER A 94 1.12 -8.17 8.72
N ALA A 95 2.13 -7.67 9.46
CA ALA A 95 2.63 -6.32 9.32
C ALA A 95 2.92 -6.02 7.85
N GLY A 96 2.23 -5.01 7.31
CA GLY A 96 2.29 -4.67 5.91
C GLY A 96 3.49 -3.81 5.56
N PRO A 97 3.83 -3.75 4.27
CA PRO A 97 4.78 -2.78 3.77
C PRO A 97 4.23 -1.36 3.95
N GLY A 98 5.12 -0.39 4.06
CA GLY A 98 4.79 1.03 4.20
C GLY A 98 4.10 1.67 2.99
N TYR A 99 3.05 1.04 2.48
CA TYR A 99 2.22 1.53 1.37
C TYR A 99 0.89 2.02 1.92
N TYR A 100 0.79 3.33 2.12
CA TYR A 100 -0.32 3.98 2.82
C TYR A 100 -1.19 4.83 1.90
N ASP A 101 -1.20 4.54 0.59
CA ASP A 101 -2.01 5.27 -0.40
C ASP A 101 -3.35 4.61 -0.71
N CYS A 102 -3.82 3.73 0.17
CA CYS A 102 -5.10 3.05 0.00
C CYS A 102 -6.25 4.06 -0.10
N PRO A 103 -7.08 3.98 -1.17
CA PRO A 103 -8.23 4.87 -1.32
C PRO A 103 -9.26 4.71 -0.20
N LYS A 104 -9.85 5.85 0.23
CA LYS A 104 -10.85 5.88 1.31
C LYS A 104 -11.99 4.89 1.09
N GLY A 105 -12.52 4.80 -0.13
CA GLY A 105 -13.62 3.91 -0.44
C GLY A 105 -13.32 2.42 -0.27
N ILE A 106 -12.03 2.01 -0.24
CA ILE A 106 -11.60 0.66 0.10
C ILE A 106 -11.55 0.51 1.61
N LEU A 107 -10.93 1.47 2.32
CA LEU A 107 -10.80 1.45 3.78
C LEU A 107 -12.16 1.40 4.48
N ASP A 108 -13.15 2.13 3.96
CA ASP A 108 -14.49 2.28 4.55
C ASP A 108 -15.32 0.98 4.54
N VAL A 109 -14.94 -0.04 3.78
CA VAL A 109 -15.66 -1.31 3.71
C VAL A 109 -14.96 -2.45 4.46
N LEU A 110 -13.78 -2.19 5.03
CA LEU A 110 -13.05 -3.17 5.83
C LEU A 110 -13.76 -3.43 7.15
N THR A 111 -13.88 -4.69 7.55
CA THR A 111 -14.40 -5.03 8.88
C THR A 111 -13.42 -4.61 9.98
N PRO A 112 -13.90 -4.35 11.21
CA PRO A 112 -13.02 -4.14 12.35
C PRO A 112 -12.00 -5.27 12.50
N THR A 113 -10.81 -4.95 12.96
CA THR A 113 -9.73 -5.91 13.19
C THR A 113 -9.14 -5.72 14.57
N GLU A 114 -8.66 -6.80 15.18
CA GLU A 114 -7.95 -6.77 16.46
C GLU A 114 -6.43 -6.67 16.29
N TYR A 115 -5.91 -6.83 15.08
CA TYR A 115 -4.49 -6.75 14.81
C TYR A 115 -3.98 -5.30 14.81
N GLU A 116 -3.05 -4.98 15.69
CA GLU A 116 -2.52 -3.63 15.88
C GLU A 116 -1.88 -3.07 14.60
N TRP A 117 -1.10 -3.89 13.88
CA TRP A 117 -0.52 -3.46 12.61
C TRP A 117 -1.54 -3.12 11.52
N ALA A 118 -2.70 -3.81 11.50
CA ALA A 118 -3.76 -3.51 10.56
C ALA A 118 -4.48 -2.21 10.93
N LYS A 119 -4.69 -1.96 12.23
CA LYS A 119 -5.21 -0.69 12.76
C LYS A 119 -4.27 0.46 12.38
N GLU A 120 -2.96 0.32 12.68
CA GLU A 120 -1.94 1.31 12.35
C GLU A 120 -1.87 1.60 10.83
N TRP A 121 -1.90 0.56 10.00
CA TRP A 121 -1.92 0.72 8.55
C TRP A 121 -3.14 1.53 8.07
N ARG A 122 -4.34 1.21 8.58
CA ARG A 122 -5.57 1.94 8.25
C ARG A 122 -5.49 3.41 8.69
N GLU A 123 -5.03 3.67 9.90
CA GLU A 123 -4.85 5.03 10.43
C GLU A 123 -3.89 5.84 9.55
N ARG A 124 -2.74 5.28 9.20
CA ARG A 124 -1.78 5.92 8.29
C ARG A 124 -2.35 6.20 6.91
N CYS A 125 -3.16 5.30 6.37
CA CYS A 125 -3.87 5.55 5.11
C CYS A 125 -4.83 6.74 5.24
N TYR A 126 -5.63 6.81 6.29
CA TYR A 126 -6.52 7.95 6.54
C TYR A 126 -5.75 9.26 6.76
N GLU A 127 -4.63 9.21 7.45
CA GLU A 127 -3.74 10.36 7.59
C GLU A 127 -3.23 10.88 6.25
N ASN A 128 -2.80 9.98 5.36
CA ASN A 128 -2.36 10.35 4.04
C ASN A 128 -3.48 10.94 3.18
N ILE A 129 -4.69 10.43 3.31
CA ILE A 129 -5.87 11.02 2.63
C ILE A 129 -6.11 12.45 3.12
N LYS A 130 -6.01 12.70 4.43
CA LYS A 130 -6.12 14.06 5.00
C LYS A 130 -4.99 14.96 4.51
N ARG A 131 -3.76 14.45 4.49
CA ARG A 131 -2.57 15.19 4.04
C ARG A 131 -2.67 15.59 2.57
N LYS A 132 -3.20 14.74 1.69
CA LYS A 132 -3.43 15.07 0.28
C LYS A 132 -4.45 16.20 0.09
N LYS A 133 -5.45 16.28 0.98
CA LYS A 133 -6.48 17.34 0.94
C LYS A 133 -6.00 18.66 1.54
N SER A 134 -5.10 18.61 2.49
CA SER A 134 -4.55 19.78 3.17
C SER A 134 -3.04 19.54 3.36
N PRO A 135 -2.18 20.08 2.47
CA PRO A 135 -0.73 19.96 2.59
C PRO A 135 -0.29 20.40 3.97
N ASP A 136 0.40 19.51 4.68
CA ASP A 136 0.93 19.79 6.01
C ASP A 136 2.23 20.63 5.94
N ALA A 137 2.75 20.97 7.12
CA ALA A 137 3.98 21.74 7.25
C ALA A 137 5.19 21.06 6.57
N LEU A 138 5.16 19.73 6.39
CA LEU A 138 6.21 18.98 5.71
C LEU A 138 6.41 19.42 4.26
N SER A 139 5.29 19.64 3.54
CA SER A 139 5.33 20.10 2.14
C SER A 139 5.91 21.51 2.00
N ASN A 140 5.73 22.34 3.03
CA ASN A 140 6.15 23.73 3.08
C ASN A 140 7.57 23.94 3.62
N LEU A 141 8.23 22.87 4.11
CA LEU A 141 9.61 22.99 4.54
C LEU A 141 10.52 23.37 3.36
N PRO A 142 11.46 24.33 3.51
CA PRO A 142 12.42 24.67 2.47
C PRO A 142 13.30 23.50 2.04
N ILE A 143 13.88 23.59 0.85
CA ILE A 143 14.95 22.66 0.40
C ILE A 143 16.11 22.74 1.38
N GLY A 144 16.75 21.61 1.65
CA GLY A 144 17.81 21.51 2.67
C GLY A 144 17.31 21.34 4.09
N SER A 145 15.98 21.38 4.33
CA SER A 145 15.43 21.04 5.64
C SER A 145 15.70 19.59 5.99
N GLU A 146 15.96 19.34 7.27
CA GLU A 146 16.24 18.01 7.81
C GLU A 146 15.21 17.66 8.87
N ILE A 147 14.69 16.44 8.79
CA ILE A 147 13.72 15.88 9.74
C ILE A 147 14.19 14.53 10.26
N LYS A 148 13.71 14.15 11.43
CA LYS A 148 13.85 12.78 11.96
C LYS A 148 12.52 12.24 12.46
N PHE A 149 12.39 10.92 12.47
CA PHE A 149 11.26 10.19 13.03
C PHE A 149 11.65 8.74 13.34
N THR A 150 10.88 8.09 14.19
CA THR A 150 10.99 6.65 14.43
C THR A 150 10.17 5.90 13.38
N SER A 151 10.82 4.98 12.68
CA SER A 151 10.15 4.11 11.69
C SER A 151 9.36 3.01 12.40
N TRP A 152 8.52 2.29 11.66
CA TRP A 152 7.71 1.16 12.14
C TRP A 152 8.54 0.03 12.78
N ASP A 153 9.80 -0.12 12.38
CA ASP A 153 10.76 -1.11 12.91
C ASP A 153 11.52 -0.60 14.15
N GLY A 154 11.13 0.55 14.70
CA GLY A 154 11.78 1.19 15.85
C GLY A 154 13.06 1.96 15.50
N SER A 155 13.56 1.92 14.27
CA SER A 155 14.76 2.63 13.85
C SER A 155 14.52 4.14 13.70
N GLU A 156 15.50 4.96 14.13
CA GLU A 156 15.49 6.39 13.81
C GLU A 156 15.87 6.59 12.34
N LYS A 157 15.03 7.31 11.60
CA LYS A 157 15.31 7.74 10.23
C LYS A 157 15.52 9.24 10.20
N ARG A 158 16.56 9.67 9.47
CA ARG A 158 16.89 11.07 9.22
C ARG A 158 16.80 11.35 7.74
N LEU A 159 15.98 12.33 7.37
CA LEU A 159 15.75 12.68 5.99
C LEU A 159 16.12 14.13 5.73
N VAL A 160 16.63 14.40 4.54
CA VAL A 160 16.85 15.75 4.02
C VAL A 160 15.98 16.00 2.80
N LYS A 161 15.45 17.22 2.67
CA LYS A 161 14.66 17.65 1.52
C LYS A 161 15.58 18.14 0.40
N HIS A 162 15.60 17.43 -0.71
CA HIS A 162 16.36 17.75 -1.91
C HIS A 162 15.52 18.53 -2.94
N PRO A 163 16.16 19.37 -3.78
CA PRO A 163 15.49 19.97 -4.93
C PRO A 163 15.07 18.90 -5.94
N ALA A 164 14.20 19.28 -6.88
CA ALA A 164 13.93 18.46 -8.05
C ALA A 164 15.24 18.10 -8.77
N ALA A 165 15.40 16.84 -9.15
CA ALA A 165 16.57 16.32 -9.82
C ALA A 165 16.14 15.40 -10.97
N TYR A 166 17.12 14.95 -11.78
CA TYR A 166 16.91 14.20 -13.02
C TYR A 166 15.84 13.07 -12.96
N GLN A 167 15.70 12.40 -11.82
CA GLN A 167 14.71 11.33 -11.62
C GLN A 167 13.40 11.79 -10.98
N PHE A 168 13.36 13.02 -10.47
CA PHE A 168 12.22 13.55 -9.70
C PHE A 168 11.87 14.96 -10.18
N SER A 169 10.70 15.10 -10.78
CA SER A 169 10.18 16.40 -11.28
C SER A 169 9.80 17.37 -10.16
N ARG A 170 9.84 16.94 -8.90
CA ARG A 170 9.48 17.73 -7.71
C ARG A 170 10.49 17.52 -6.60
N PRO A 171 10.62 18.45 -5.63
CA PRO A 171 11.42 18.23 -4.43
C PRO A 171 11.05 16.92 -3.73
N PHE A 172 12.04 16.24 -3.20
CA PHE A 172 11.88 14.91 -2.60
C PHE A 172 12.68 14.79 -1.30
N TRP A 173 12.35 13.74 -0.51
CA TRP A 173 13.05 13.42 0.73
C TRP A 173 13.99 12.24 0.51
N MET A 174 15.21 12.36 1.03
CA MET A 174 16.24 11.33 0.95
C MET A 174 16.71 10.95 2.36
N ASN A 175 16.82 9.64 2.62
CA ASN A 175 17.42 9.13 3.83
C ASN A 175 18.92 9.39 3.83
N LEU A 176 19.44 10.07 4.85
CA LEU A 176 20.85 10.43 4.94
C LEU A 176 21.77 9.22 5.12
N ASN A 177 21.29 8.16 5.78
CA ASN A 177 22.11 6.99 6.08
C ASN A 177 22.16 5.99 4.91
N GLU A 178 21.08 5.88 4.15
CA GLU A 178 20.92 4.86 3.12
C GLU A 178 20.98 5.46 1.69
N TYR A 179 20.97 6.78 1.58
CA TYR A 179 20.88 7.51 0.30
C TYR A 179 19.69 7.06 -0.56
N THR A 180 18.60 6.67 0.12
CA THR A 180 17.39 6.17 -0.52
C THR A 180 16.29 7.23 -0.53
N TYR A 181 15.51 7.27 -1.61
CA TYR A 181 14.31 8.09 -1.70
C TYR A 181 13.23 7.61 -0.72
N VAL A 182 12.65 8.55 0.01
CA VAL A 182 11.53 8.28 0.91
C VAL A 182 10.29 9.06 0.45
N PRO A 183 9.25 8.38 -0.02
CA PRO A 183 7.99 9.03 -0.37
C PRO A 183 7.37 9.75 0.83
N VAL A 184 6.76 10.91 0.60
CA VAL A 184 6.14 11.73 1.66
C VAL A 184 5.10 10.93 2.47
N ASN A 185 4.37 10.04 1.82
CA ASN A 185 3.37 9.17 2.45
C ASN A 185 3.95 8.14 3.43
N ARG A 186 5.26 7.93 3.42
CA ARG A 186 5.96 7.08 4.40
C ARG A 186 6.50 7.86 5.60
N ILE A 187 6.48 9.19 5.55
CA ILE A 187 6.91 10.03 6.66
C ILE A 187 5.72 10.22 7.61
N PRO A 188 5.80 9.76 8.85
CA PRO A 188 4.71 9.90 9.82
C PRO A 188 4.52 11.37 10.21
N LYS A 189 3.40 11.71 10.87
CA LYS A 189 3.13 13.10 11.29
C LYS A 189 3.97 13.55 12.48
N ASN A 190 4.39 12.63 13.29
CA ASN A 190 5.20 12.89 14.48
C ASN A 190 6.70 13.03 14.19
N TYR A 191 7.05 13.51 12.99
CA TYR A 191 8.43 13.87 12.67
C TYR A 191 8.85 15.13 13.42
N GLU A 192 10.13 15.21 13.75
CA GLU A 192 10.77 16.38 14.32
C GLU A 192 11.61 17.10 13.26
N VAL A 193 11.49 18.42 13.18
CA VAL A 193 12.36 19.24 12.32
C VAL A 193 13.67 19.52 13.05
N ILE A 194 14.76 18.94 12.58
CA ILE A 194 16.10 19.12 13.17
C ILE A 194 16.70 20.43 12.67
N ARG A 195 16.56 20.72 11.36
CA ARG A 195 17.10 21.91 10.71
C ARG A 195 16.14 22.39 9.63
N ARG A 196 15.91 23.69 9.55
CA ARG A 196 15.25 24.31 8.41
C ARG A 196 16.30 24.66 7.35
N GLY A 197 16.01 24.35 6.11
CA GLY A 197 16.79 24.83 4.96
C GLY A 197 16.73 26.35 4.83
N ALA A 198 17.64 26.91 4.09
CA ALA A 198 17.67 28.33 3.77
C ALA A 198 16.64 28.70 2.70
#